data_6a27dcaca54b22ca2a5563a15fd15065
#
_entry.id   6a27dcaca54b22ca2a5563a15fd15065
#
_cell.length_a   1.000
_cell.length_b   1.000
_cell.length_c   1.000
_cell.angle_alpha   90.00
_cell.angle_beta   90.00
_cell.angle_gamma   90.00
#
_symmetry.space_group_name_H-M   'P 1'
#
loop_
_entity.id
_entity.type
_entity.pdbx_description
1 polymer ?
#
loop_
_entity_poly.entity_id
_entity_poly.type
_entity_poly.pdbx_seq_one_letter_code
_entity_poly.pdbx_strand_id
1 'polypeptide(L)'
;MLLLAHWANDMKTPICDFVNKYAKENNLRLHMPGHKGASFLGVEHLDITEIQGADSLYEADGIIAQSEAYASELFGCKTYYSTEGSSQCIRAMLYLATLYAKKCGKKPLIASTRNAHKTFHSACALLDLDVEWIYPREMDNYLSCVVDGDDIKSFLDNAICKPTAIYLTSPDYLGKMCDIESISKICREEGILLIVDNAHGAYLKFLQKSEHPIDWGADICCDSAHKTLPVLTGGAYLHVSDSIYGELADSIKNSLALFGSTSPSYLILQSLDAANAYLEGHSKRLETFIARLDALKRKLIDFGYVLYEDERIKLTIDTKSYGYLGYEFANILLEKGIVCEFSDDDFVVMMLTPENSAEDLLVLERALLSVERRDALKGRAPMFHKPTRALSIREATFALSEQVSVDECEGRVAAMSTVGCPPAVPIVVSGEVIDEKIISCMKYYGIDKCNVIK
;
A
#
# COMPACT_ATOMS: atom_id res chain seq x y z
N MET A 1 -10.11 -6.13 25.63
CA MET A 1 -9.41 -6.18 26.94
C MET A 1 -9.01 -7.59 27.39
N LEU A 2 -9.43 -8.68 26.79
CA LEU A 2 -9.08 -10.06 27.17
C LEU A 2 -7.89 -10.66 26.40
N LEU A 3 -7.45 -10.08 25.28
CA LEU A 3 -6.30 -10.59 24.49
C LEU A 3 -4.94 -10.11 25.02
N LEU A 4 -4.85 -8.98 25.70
CA LEU A 4 -3.60 -8.42 26.24
C LEU A 4 -3.11 -9.09 27.54
N ALA A 5 -3.95 -9.91 28.20
CA ALA A 5 -3.62 -10.50 29.51
C ALA A 5 -2.82 -11.82 29.44
N HIS A 6 -2.54 -12.37 28.24
CA HIS A 6 -1.91 -13.69 28.09
C HIS A 6 -0.44 -13.66 27.64
N TRP A 7 0.14 -12.47 27.43
CA TRP A 7 1.45 -12.28 26.82
C TRP A 7 2.53 -11.75 27.76
N ALA A 8 2.36 -11.90 29.06
CA ALA A 8 3.31 -11.42 30.05
C ALA A 8 4.38 -12.47 30.38
N ASN A 9 5.45 -12.53 29.57
CA ASN A 9 6.83 -12.82 30.01
C ASN A 9 7.76 -12.76 28.79
N ASP A 10 8.73 -11.89 28.81
CA ASP A 10 9.76 -11.61 27.78
C ASP A 10 9.26 -10.97 26.45
N MET A 11 8.19 -10.20 26.47
CA MET A 11 7.67 -9.59 25.23
C MET A 11 8.40 -8.30 24.88
N LYS A 12 8.85 -8.24 23.63
CA LYS A 12 9.56 -7.12 23.01
C LYS A 12 8.58 -6.00 22.61
N THR A 13 7.87 -5.44 23.60
CA THR A 13 6.86 -4.37 23.42
C THR A 13 7.13 -3.14 24.29
N PRO A 14 8.29 -2.48 24.14
CA PRO A 14 8.73 -1.41 25.06
C PRO A 14 7.78 -0.21 25.07
N ILE A 15 7.12 0.12 23.97
CA ILE A 15 6.16 1.24 23.90
C ILE A 15 4.89 0.88 24.70
N CYS A 16 4.33 -0.30 24.48
CA CYS A 16 3.16 -0.78 25.20
C CYS A 16 3.43 -0.88 26.71
N ASP A 17 4.60 -1.39 27.08
CA ASP A 17 4.98 -1.55 28.49
C ASP A 17 5.11 -0.21 29.18
N PHE A 18 5.76 0.76 28.56
CA PHE A 18 5.89 2.12 29.08
C PHE A 18 4.50 2.77 29.25
N VAL A 19 3.67 2.75 28.21
CA VAL A 19 2.34 3.41 28.25
C VAL A 19 1.42 2.75 29.27
N ASN A 20 1.41 1.42 29.35
CA ASN A 20 0.61 0.69 30.34
C ASN A 20 1.06 0.97 31.78
N LYS A 21 2.37 1.12 32.00
CA LYS A 21 2.92 1.55 33.30
C LYS A 21 2.46 2.96 33.63
N TYR A 22 2.67 3.90 32.71
CA TYR A 22 2.29 5.30 32.87
C TYR A 22 0.78 5.48 33.14
N ALA A 23 -0.07 4.73 32.43
CA ALA A 23 -1.52 4.78 32.62
C ALA A 23 -1.98 4.33 34.04
N LYS A 24 -1.19 3.46 34.71
CA LYS A 24 -1.44 3.00 36.09
C LYS A 24 -0.89 3.95 37.16
N GLU A 25 0.07 4.79 36.79
CA GLU A 25 0.65 5.78 37.70
C GLU A 25 -0.28 6.97 37.83
N ASN A 26 -1.13 7.13 38.68
CA ASN A 26 -2.14 8.18 38.86
C ASN A 26 -1.55 9.62 38.82
N ASN A 27 -0.74 9.94 37.83
CA ASN A 27 -0.07 11.21 37.63
C ASN A 27 -1.05 12.31 37.21
N LEU A 28 -0.89 13.52 37.74
CA LEU A 28 -1.62 14.69 37.23
C LEU A 28 -1.07 15.07 35.85
N ARG A 29 -1.90 14.89 34.81
CA ARG A 29 -1.51 15.13 33.40
C ARG A 29 -1.66 16.61 33.04
N LEU A 30 -0.58 17.37 33.14
CA LEU A 30 -0.52 18.77 32.69
C LEU A 30 0.14 18.93 31.31
N HIS A 31 0.48 17.83 30.67
CA HIS A 31 0.98 17.74 29.29
C HIS A 31 -0.14 17.46 28.29
N MET A 32 0.15 17.53 27.00
CA MET A 32 -0.75 17.07 25.92
C MET A 32 -0.89 15.53 25.95
N PRO A 33 -1.98 14.94 25.42
CA PRO A 33 -3.11 15.58 24.73
C PRO A 33 -4.11 16.28 25.65
N GLY A 34 -5.03 17.07 25.05
CA GLY A 34 -5.99 17.92 25.74
C GLY A 34 -7.03 17.19 26.61
N HIS A 35 -7.33 15.93 26.34
CA HIS A 35 -8.27 15.08 27.11
C HIS A 35 -7.72 14.69 28.49
N LYS A 36 -6.41 14.85 28.75
CA LYS A 36 -5.77 14.57 30.05
C LYS A 36 -5.99 13.16 30.60
N GLY A 37 -6.30 12.19 29.73
CA GLY A 37 -6.63 10.81 30.07
C GLY A 37 -8.09 10.60 30.51
N ALA A 38 -8.93 11.64 30.44
CA ALA A 38 -10.37 11.50 30.69
C ALA A 38 -11.02 10.68 29.58
N SER A 39 -11.85 9.71 29.95
CA SER A 39 -12.43 8.75 29.03
C SER A 39 -13.62 9.33 28.26
N PHE A 40 -13.48 9.46 26.93
CA PHE A 40 -14.54 9.79 25.98
C PHE A 40 -14.79 8.63 25.00
N LEU A 41 -13.71 8.02 24.50
CA LEU A 41 -13.72 6.84 23.62
C LEU A 41 -13.32 5.56 24.34
N GLY A 42 -12.76 5.68 25.55
CA GLY A 42 -12.30 4.56 26.38
C GLY A 42 -10.82 4.20 26.25
N VAL A 43 -10.07 4.88 25.36
CA VAL A 43 -8.65 4.62 25.10
C VAL A 43 -7.71 5.77 25.47
N GLU A 44 -8.25 6.92 25.89
CA GLU A 44 -7.50 8.16 26.14
C GLU A 44 -6.46 8.03 27.25
N HIS A 45 -6.64 7.09 28.16
CA HIS A 45 -5.65 6.80 29.20
C HIS A 45 -4.35 6.22 28.64
N LEU A 46 -4.40 5.61 27.44
CA LEU A 46 -3.27 5.07 26.68
C LEU A 46 -2.70 6.07 25.65
N ASP A 47 -3.42 7.17 25.40
CA ASP A 47 -2.96 8.18 24.45
C ASP A 47 -2.07 9.20 25.16
N ILE A 48 -0.80 9.23 24.77
CA ILE A 48 0.24 10.11 25.33
C ILE A 48 0.97 10.84 24.21
N THR A 49 1.88 11.70 24.54
CA THR A 49 2.83 12.36 23.64
C THR A 49 4.27 12.13 24.12
N GLU A 50 5.24 12.89 23.62
CA GLU A 50 6.66 12.84 23.95
C GLU A 50 6.91 13.38 25.39
N ILE A 51 6.41 12.65 26.39
CA ILE A 51 6.68 12.94 27.81
C ILE A 51 7.99 12.33 28.27
N GLN A 52 8.46 12.71 29.46
CA GLN A 52 9.71 12.15 30.00
C GLN A 52 9.64 10.62 30.10
N GLY A 53 10.58 9.95 29.46
CA GLY A 53 10.67 8.48 29.36
C GLY A 53 9.90 7.89 28.18
N ALA A 54 9.02 8.65 27.53
CA ALA A 54 8.55 8.37 26.17
C ALA A 54 9.62 8.87 25.18
N ASP A 55 9.44 8.49 23.92
CA ASP A 55 10.41 8.76 22.86
C ASP A 55 9.80 9.68 21.80
N SER A 56 10.61 10.28 20.92
CA SER A 56 10.18 11.04 19.75
C SER A 56 10.36 10.20 18.49
N LEU A 57 9.32 10.05 17.67
CA LEU A 57 9.34 9.11 16.54
C LEU A 57 10.50 9.37 15.56
N TYR A 58 10.79 10.63 15.25
CA TYR A 58 11.80 10.98 14.25
C TYR A 58 13.21 11.18 14.84
N GLU A 59 13.31 11.28 16.16
CA GLU A 59 14.57 11.45 16.91
C GLU A 59 14.72 10.33 17.95
N ALA A 60 14.21 9.13 17.60
CA ALA A 60 14.10 8.02 18.50
C ALA A 60 15.46 7.52 18.99
N ASP A 61 15.63 7.50 20.32
CA ASP A 61 16.80 6.96 21.02
C ASP A 61 16.42 6.06 22.23
N GLY A 62 15.10 5.90 22.48
CA GLY A 62 14.51 5.19 23.61
C GLY A 62 13.63 4.01 23.19
N ILE A 63 12.39 4.01 23.69
CA ILE A 63 11.43 2.89 23.52
C ILE A 63 10.98 2.69 22.07
N ILE A 64 10.88 3.77 21.28
CA ILE A 64 10.53 3.65 19.85
C ILE A 64 11.71 3.04 19.10
N ALA A 65 12.94 3.52 19.35
CA ALA A 65 14.14 2.93 18.72
C ALA A 65 14.30 1.45 19.05
N GLN A 66 14.00 1.02 20.28
CA GLN A 66 14.03 -0.38 20.69
C GLN A 66 12.95 -1.19 19.93
N SER A 67 11.74 -0.67 19.83
CA SER A 67 10.64 -1.33 19.11
C SER A 67 10.94 -1.47 17.62
N GLU A 68 11.48 -0.42 16.97
CA GLU A 68 11.95 -0.46 15.59
C GLU A 68 13.11 -1.44 15.37
N ALA A 69 14.00 -1.61 16.36
CA ALA A 69 15.06 -2.62 16.30
C ALA A 69 14.47 -4.05 16.31
N TYR A 70 13.46 -4.33 17.14
CA TYR A 70 12.76 -5.62 17.11
C TYR A 70 12.03 -5.86 15.78
N ALA A 71 11.36 -4.85 15.25
CA ALA A 71 10.76 -4.95 13.91
C ALA A 71 11.84 -5.22 12.85
N SER A 72 13.01 -4.57 12.95
CA SER A 72 14.14 -4.79 12.03
C SER A 72 14.67 -6.22 12.09
N GLU A 73 14.73 -6.84 13.28
CA GLU A 73 15.08 -8.26 13.43
C GLU A 73 14.07 -9.17 12.76
N LEU A 74 12.76 -8.89 12.93
CA LEU A 74 11.67 -9.69 12.35
C LEU A 74 11.65 -9.61 10.81
N PHE A 75 11.86 -8.42 10.26
CA PHE A 75 11.88 -8.21 8.81
C PHE A 75 13.25 -8.46 8.17
N GLY A 76 14.32 -8.60 8.96
CA GLY A 76 15.68 -8.85 8.46
C GLY A 76 16.26 -7.69 7.64
N CYS A 77 15.83 -6.46 7.91
CA CYS A 77 16.29 -5.23 7.29
C CYS A 77 16.05 -4.04 8.24
N LYS A 78 16.54 -2.86 7.90
CA LYS A 78 16.24 -1.67 8.71
C LYS A 78 14.79 -1.25 8.53
N THR A 79 14.01 -1.28 9.61
CA THR A 79 12.57 -1.03 9.63
C THR A 79 12.24 0.14 10.53
N TYR A 80 11.48 1.10 9.99
CA TYR A 80 11.07 2.32 10.66
C TYR A 80 9.56 2.45 10.67
N TYR A 81 9.00 3.02 11.72
CA TYR A 81 7.57 3.19 11.89
C TYR A 81 7.05 4.46 11.21
N SER A 82 5.82 4.35 10.68
CA SER A 82 4.99 5.47 10.27
C SER A 82 3.63 5.35 10.96
N THR A 83 3.11 6.48 11.45
CA THR A 83 1.75 6.60 11.98
C THR A 83 0.78 7.24 11.00
N GLU A 84 1.23 7.53 9.77
CA GLU A 84 0.46 8.20 8.72
C GLU A 84 0.33 7.34 7.45
N GLY A 85 0.40 6.02 7.64
CA GLY A 85 0.27 5.02 6.59
C GLY A 85 1.47 4.98 5.64
N SER A 86 1.39 4.05 4.67
CA SER A 86 2.38 3.98 3.59
C SER A 86 2.47 5.26 2.76
N SER A 87 1.48 6.15 2.84
CA SER A 87 1.54 7.45 2.16
C SER A 87 2.71 8.30 2.61
N GLN A 88 3.06 8.31 3.90
CA GLN A 88 4.27 8.95 4.40
C GLN A 88 5.51 8.22 3.89
N CYS A 89 5.50 6.89 3.97
CA CYS A 89 6.62 6.06 3.51
C CYS A 89 6.91 6.25 2.01
N ILE A 90 5.89 6.29 1.15
CA ILE A 90 6.04 6.53 -0.30
C ILE A 90 6.74 7.87 -0.56
N ARG A 91 6.31 8.94 0.11
CA ARG A 91 6.96 10.24 -0.02
C ARG A 91 8.41 10.20 0.46
N ALA A 92 8.67 9.53 1.58
CA ALA A 92 10.01 9.35 2.13
C ALA A 92 10.90 8.54 1.17
N MET A 93 10.41 7.43 0.59
CA MET A 93 11.15 6.62 -0.38
C MET A 93 11.56 7.43 -1.61
N LEU A 94 10.67 8.26 -2.17
CA LEU A 94 10.96 9.10 -3.32
C LEU A 94 11.93 10.24 -2.98
N TYR A 95 11.85 10.79 -1.75
CA TYR A 95 12.84 11.75 -1.27
C TYR A 95 14.22 11.10 -1.12
N LEU A 96 14.31 9.89 -0.56
CA LEU A 96 15.56 9.13 -0.45
C LEU A 96 16.14 8.82 -1.83
N ALA A 97 15.30 8.44 -2.81
CA ALA A 97 15.74 8.26 -4.20
C ALA A 97 16.31 9.56 -4.81
N THR A 98 15.72 10.70 -4.46
CA THR A 98 16.24 12.02 -4.88
C THR A 98 17.62 12.29 -4.31
N LEU A 99 17.84 11.99 -3.03
CA LEU A 99 19.14 12.17 -2.37
C LEU A 99 20.19 11.22 -2.97
N TYR A 100 19.81 9.96 -3.20
CA TYR A 100 20.68 8.98 -3.82
C TYR A 100 21.10 9.41 -5.23
N ALA A 101 20.17 9.89 -6.06
CA ALA A 101 20.48 10.39 -7.38
C ALA A 101 21.48 11.56 -7.34
N LYS A 102 21.27 12.52 -6.43
CA LYS A 102 22.19 13.66 -6.23
C LYS A 102 23.58 13.20 -5.79
N LYS A 103 23.66 12.22 -4.88
CA LYS A 103 24.92 11.63 -4.43
C LYS A 103 25.66 10.98 -5.61
N CYS A 104 24.96 10.35 -6.53
CA CYS A 104 25.50 9.79 -7.77
C CYS A 104 25.80 10.85 -8.84
N GLY A 105 25.58 12.14 -8.58
CA GLY A 105 25.77 13.22 -9.56
C GLY A 105 24.77 13.20 -10.70
N LYS A 106 23.61 12.57 -10.52
CA LYS A 106 22.55 12.42 -11.54
C LYS A 106 21.34 13.31 -11.22
N LYS A 107 20.61 13.73 -12.26
CA LYS A 107 19.28 14.32 -12.10
C LYS A 107 18.31 13.20 -11.70
N PRO A 108 17.47 13.37 -10.67
CA PRO A 108 16.47 12.38 -10.32
C PRO A 108 15.49 12.13 -11.47
N LEU A 109 15.40 10.88 -11.91
CA LEU A 109 14.42 10.38 -12.88
C LEU A 109 13.89 9.06 -12.36
N ILE A 110 12.57 8.96 -12.19
CA ILE A 110 11.91 7.76 -11.69
C ILE A 110 11.22 7.06 -12.85
N ALA A 111 11.47 5.79 -13.04
CA ALA A 111 10.63 4.94 -13.88
C ALA A 111 9.59 4.25 -13.00
N SER A 112 8.31 4.21 -13.40
CA SER A 112 7.24 3.64 -12.59
C SER A 112 6.22 2.90 -13.46
N THR A 113 5.65 1.83 -12.90
CA THR A 113 4.46 1.21 -13.47
C THR A 113 3.25 2.13 -13.32
N ARG A 114 2.27 1.99 -14.22
CA ARG A 114 1.15 2.94 -14.36
C ARG A 114 0.12 2.84 -13.24
N ASN A 115 0.08 1.73 -12.52
CA ASN A 115 -0.82 1.48 -11.39
C ASN A 115 -0.31 2.04 -10.05
N ALA A 116 0.59 3.01 -10.07
CA ALA A 116 1.09 3.66 -8.86
C ALA A 116 -0.03 4.40 -8.12
N HIS A 117 -0.05 4.27 -6.80
CA HIS A 117 -1.01 4.94 -5.92
C HIS A 117 -0.94 6.46 -6.07
N LYS A 118 -2.05 7.19 -5.92
CA LYS A 118 -2.11 8.68 -6.03
C LYS A 118 -1.06 9.42 -5.20
N THR A 119 -0.58 8.82 -4.10
CA THR A 119 0.49 9.40 -3.28
C THR A 119 1.81 9.50 -4.03
N PHE A 120 2.13 8.53 -4.90
CA PHE A 120 3.31 8.60 -5.77
C PHE A 120 3.27 9.88 -6.63
N HIS A 121 2.14 10.15 -7.28
CA HIS A 121 1.98 11.33 -8.15
C HIS A 121 2.11 12.63 -7.36
N SER A 122 1.49 12.72 -6.19
CA SER A 122 1.61 13.91 -5.33
C SER A 122 3.04 14.10 -4.82
N ALA A 123 3.76 13.03 -4.51
CA ALA A 123 5.16 13.09 -4.12
C ALA A 123 6.05 13.56 -5.28
N CYS A 124 5.82 13.07 -6.50
CA CYS A 124 6.54 13.53 -7.68
C CYS A 124 6.32 15.04 -7.94
N ALA A 125 5.07 15.53 -7.76
CA ALA A 125 4.79 16.96 -7.86
C ALA A 125 5.54 17.78 -6.80
N LEU A 126 5.52 17.34 -5.54
CA LEU A 126 6.15 18.06 -4.42
C LEU A 126 7.68 18.06 -4.54
N LEU A 127 8.28 16.97 -4.98
CA LEU A 127 9.73 16.77 -5.08
C LEU A 127 10.31 17.21 -6.44
N ASP A 128 9.47 17.65 -7.37
CA ASP A 128 9.85 18.02 -8.74
C ASP A 128 10.57 16.88 -9.49
N LEU A 129 9.95 15.69 -9.46
CA LEU A 129 10.49 14.49 -10.08
C LEU A 129 9.93 14.28 -11.48
N ASP A 130 10.82 14.05 -12.43
CA ASP A 130 10.46 13.53 -13.74
C ASP A 130 10.13 12.04 -13.63
N VAL A 131 9.07 11.62 -14.35
CA VAL A 131 8.60 10.24 -14.37
C VAL A 131 8.55 9.73 -15.81
N GLU A 132 9.11 8.53 -16.00
CA GLU A 132 8.93 7.71 -17.20
C GLU A 132 8.06 6.51 -16.86
N TRP A 133 7.04 6.24 -17.70
CA TRP A 133 6.10 5.16 -17.43
C TRP A 133 6.54 3.85 -18.07
N ILE A 134 6.57 2.79 -17.24
CA ILE A 134 6.78 1.42 -17.69
C ILE A 134 5.40 0.82 -17.97
N TYR A 135 5.22 0.30 -19.17
CA TYR A 135 4.02 -0.42 -19.59
C TYR A 135 4.36 -1.89 -19.80
N PRO A 136 3.58 -2.81 -19.22
CA PRO A 136 3.75 -4.23 -19.49
C PRO A 136 3.38 -4.55 -20.95
N ARG A 137 3.76 -5.72 -21.41
CA ARG A 137 3.39 -6.22 -22.75
C ARG A 137 1.87 -6.38 -22.89
N GLU A 138 1.20 -6.74 -21.80
CA GLU A 138 -0.26 -6.89 -21.74
C GLU A 138 -0.80 -6.10 -20.55
N MET A 139 -1.87 -5.34 -20.76
CA MET A 139 -2.50 -4.53 -19.73
C MET A 139 -4.02 -4.59 -19.90
N ASP A 140 -4.67 -5.47 -19.15
CA ASP A 140 -6.10 -5.76 -19.27
C ASP A 140 -7.00 -4.71 -18.60
N ASN A 141 -6.45 -4.01 -17.61
CA ASN A 141 -7.18 -2.99 -16.84
C ASN A 141 -6.19 -2.01 -16.20
N TYR A 142 -6.68 -0.87 -15.69
CA TYR A 142 -5.81 0.16 -15.09
C TYR A 142 -5.32 -0.17 -13.66
N LEU A 143 -5.94 -1.14 -12.99
CA LEU A 143 -5.61 -1.53 -11.61
C LEU A 143 -4.40 -2.44 -11.55
N SER A 144 -4.09 -3.13 -12.64
CA SER A 144 -3.01 -4.10 -12.70
C SER A 144 -1.98 -3.70 -13.75
N CYS A 145 -0.71 -3.70 -13.36
CA CYS A 145 0.41 -3.38 -14.24
C CYS A 145 1.62 -4.26 -13.84
N VAL A 146 1.49 -5.56 -14.10
CA VAL A 146 2.50 -6.55 -13.74
C VAL A 146 3.62 -6.52 -14.75
N VAL A 147 4.85 -6.41 -14.27
CA VAL A 147 6.08 -6.42 -15.07
C VAL A 147 7.07 -7.46 -14.55
N ASP A 148 7.90 -7.96 -15.45
CA ASP A 148 9.00 -8.86 -15.15
C ASP A 148 10.35 -8.27 -15.58
N GLY A 149 11.43 -9.05 -15.44
CA GLY A 149 12.77 -8.62 -15.83
C GLY A 149 12.90 -8.27 -17.31
N ASP A 150 12.21 -9.00 -18.19
CA ASP A 150 12.26 -8.75 -19.64
C ASP A 150 11.57 -7.44 -20.02
N ASP A 151 10.47 -7.09 -19.33
CA ASP A 151 9.79 -5.79 -19.50
C ASP A 151 10.70 -4.64 -19.07
N ILE A 152 11.38 -4.79 -17.93
CA ILE A 152 12.34 -3.78 -17.44
C ILE A 152 13.53 -3.65 -18.38
N LYS A 153 14.08 -4.76 -18.84
CA LYS A 153 15.19 -4.73 -19.79
C LYS A 153 14.80 -4.05 -21.10
N SER A 154 13.66 -4.42 -21.65
CA SER A 154 13.11 -3.78 -22.86
C SER A 154 12.88 -2.28 -22.65
N PHE A 155 12.37 -1.87 -21.49
CA PHE A 155 12.23 -0.46 -21.16
C PHE A 155 13.58 0.26 -21.13
N LEU A 156 14.59 -0.30 -20.45
CA LEU A 156 15.91 0.32 -20.32
C LEU A 156 16.68 0.39 -21.65
N ASP A 157 16.52 -0.61 -22.50
CA ASP A 157 17.14 -0.63 -23.84
C ASP A 157 16.59 0.47 -24.77
N ASN A 158 15.35 0.90 -24.55
CA ASN A 158 14.67 1.95 -25.32
C ASN A 158 14.66 3.33 -24.62
N ALA A 159 15.13 3.42 -23.38
CA ALA A 159 15.11 4.66 -22.60
C ALA A 159 16.13 5.67 -23.14
N ILE A 160 15.71 6.92 -23.37
CA ILE A 160 16.61 8.03 -23.77
C ILE A 160 17.60 8.33 -22.64
N CYS A 161 17.11 8.30 -21.39
CA CYS A 161 17.91 8.47 -20.18
C CYS A 161 17.60 7.33 -19.22
N LYS A 162 18.65 6.71 -18.66
CA LYS A 162 18.44 5.69 -17.62
C LYS A 162 17.87 6.32 -16.36
N PRO A 163 16.80 5.74 -15.77
CA PRO A 163 16.26 6.22 -14.51
C PRO A 163 17.25 6.02 -13.37
N THR A 164 17.09 6.79 -12.30
CA THR A 164 17.87 6.65 -11.07
C THR A 164 17.22 5.70 -10.10
N ALA A 165 15.91 5.50 -10.24
CA ALA A 165 15.15 4.51 -9.49
C ALA A 165 13.99 3.95 -10.33
N ILE A 166 13.64 2.70 -10.07
CA ILE A 166 12.42 2.07 -10.55
C ILE A 166 11.48 1.92 -9.35
N TYR A 167 10.23 2.39 -9.51
CA TYR A 167 9.18 2.29 -8.51
C TYR A 167 8.06 1.37 -9.01
N LEU A 168 7.74 0.34 -8.22
CA LEU A 168 6.72 -0.65 -8.55
C LEU A 168 5.70 -0.75 -7.42
N THR A 169 4.44 -1.06 -7.75
CA THR A 169 3.41 -1.47 -6.79
C THR A 169 3.23 -2.98 -6.89
N SER A 170 3.57 -3.70 -5.83
CA SER A 170 3.47 -5.17 -5.77
C SER A 170 3.34 -5.65 -4.32
N PRO A 171 2.25 -6.37 -3.95
CA PRO A 171 1.11 -6.76 -4.79
C PRO A 171 0.29 -5.55 -5.27
N ASP A 172 -0.36 -5.69 -6.43
CA ASP A 172 -1.31 -4.69 -6.88
C ASP A 172 -2.69 -4.82 -6.19
N TYR A 173 -3.64 -3.95 -6.58
CA TYR A 173 -4.94 -3.91 -5.92
C TYR A 173 -5.77 -5.17 -6.15
N LEU A 174 -5.61 -5.84 -7.29
CA LEU A 174 -6.31 -7.10 -7.62
C LEU A 174 -5.60 -8.33 -7.06
N GLY A 175 -4.36 -8.18 -6.52
CA GLY A 175 -3.57 -9.28 -5.96
C GLY A 175 -2.55 -9.89 -6.92
N LYS A 176 -2.26 -9.20 -8.02
CA LYS A 176 -1.18 -9.61 -8.93
C LYS A 176 0.17 -9.14 -8.42
N MET A 177 1.22 -9.92 -8.70
CA MET A 177 2.58 -9.68 -8.21
C MET A 177 3.59 -9.54 -9.35
N CYS A 178 4.50 -8.56 -9.24
CA CYS A 178 5.64 -8.42 -10.14
C CYS A 178 6.75 -9.43 -9.78
N ASP A 179 7.54 -9.84 -10.77
CA ASP A 179 8.76 -10.66 -10.54
C ASP A 179 9.91 -9.79 -10.00
N ILE A 180 9.79 -9.43 -8.70
CA ILE A 180 10.76 -8.57 -8.03
C ILE A 180 12.17 -9.17 -8.06
N GLU A 181 12.31 -10.49 -8.00
CA GLU A 181 13.63 -11.14 -8.00
C GLU A 181 14.37 -10.92 -9.33
N SER A 182 13.71 -11.10 -10.48
CA SER A 182 14.32 -10.85 -11.78
C SER A 182 14.62 -9.38 -12.02
N ILE A 183 13.68 -8.51 -11.60
CA ILE A 183 13.82 -7.05 -11.71
C ILE A 183 14.98 -6.54 -10.87
N SER A 184 15.13 -7.03 -9.63
CA SER A 184 16.21 -6.58 -8.73
C SER A 184 17.61 -6.90 -9.26
N LYS A 185 17.76 -8.04 -9.97
CA LYS A 185 19.04 -8.40 -10.62
C LYS A 185 19.41 -7.37 -11.68
N ILE A 186 18.46 -7.00 -12.55
CA ILE A 186 18.68 -5.99 -13.59
C ILE A 186 18.97 -4.62 -12.97
N CYS A 187 18.19 -4.20 -11.98
CA CYS A 187 18.39 -2.91 -11.29
C CYS A 187 19.80 -2.82 -10.71
N ARG A 188 20.27 -3.89 -10.09
CA ARG A 188 21.62 -3.96 -9.49
C ARG A 188 22.72 -3.88 -10.55
N GLU A 189 22.58 -4.60 -11.67
CA GLU A 189 23.53 -4.56 -12.80
C GLU A 189 23.62 -3.16 -13.41
N GLU A 190 22.51 -2.43 -13.47
CA GLU A 190 22.40 -1.11 -14.08
C GLU A 190 22.67 0.05 -13.09
N GLY A 191 22.86 -0.24 -11.80
CA GLY A 191 23.06 0.77 -10.74
C GLY A 191 21.84 1.68 -10.54
N ILE A 192 20.65 1.08 -10.58
CA ILE A 192 19.32 1.71 -10.41
C ILE A 192 18.72 1.24 -9.11
N LEU A 193 18.18 2.15 -8.28
CA LEU A 193 17.45 1.77 -7.07
C LEU A 193 16.14 1.07 -7.40
N LEU A 194 15.84 -0.04 -6.73
CA LEU A 194 14.54 -0.68 -6.78
C LEU A 194 13.70 -0.32 -5.55
N ILE A 195 12.61 0.38 -5.78
CA ILE A 195 11.66 0.83 -4.76
C ILE A 195 10.34 0.12 -4.96
N VAL A 196 9.80 -0.51 -3.92
CA VAL A 196 8.55 -1.26 -4.01
C VAL A 196 7.51 -0.74 -3.01
N ASP A 197 6.36 -0.34 -3.53
CA ASP A 197 5.15 -0.12 -2.74
C ASP A 197 4.49 -1.48 -2.48
N ASN A 198 4.81 -2.05 -1.34
CA ASN A 198 4.30 -3.35 -0.86
C ASN A 198 3.14 -3.14 0.13
N ALA A 199 2.34 -2.08 -0.05
CA ALA A 199 1.30 -1.70 0.90
C ALA A 199 0.32 -2.84 1.25
N HIS A 200 0.13 -3.81 0.36
CA HIS A 200 -0.74 -4.97 0.58
C HIS A 200 0.00 -6.23 1.03
N GLY A 201 1.34 -6.18 1.18
CA GLY A 201 2.18 -7.38 1.29
C GLY A 201 2.97 -7.52 2.59
N ALA A 202 2.65 -6.80 3.69
CA ALA A 202 3.40 -6.93 4.94
C ALA A 202 3.51 -8.38 5.44
N TYR A 203 2.48 -9.20 5.23
CA TYR A 203 2.46 -10.62 5.62
C TYR A 203 3.39 -11.51 4.78
N LEU A 204 3.78 -11.09 3.56
CA LEU A 204 4.61 -11.87 2.63
C LEU A 204 5.95 -12.27 3.25
N LYS A 205 6.46 -11.45 4.17
CA LYS A 205 7.68 -11.75 4.94
C LYS A 205 7.58 -13.04 5.74
N PHE A 206 6.38 -13.37 6.20
CA PHE A 206 6.12 -14.46 7.15
C PHE A 206 5.59 -15.73 6.48
N LEU A 207 5.59 -15.81 5.14
CA LEU A 207 5.36 -17.05 4.41
C LEU A 207 6.49 -18.04 4.69
N GLN A 208 6.28 -19.35 4.50
CA GLN A 208 7.31 -20.40 4.66
C GLN A 208 8.57 -20.08 3.84
N LYS A 209 8.39 -19.65 2.59
CA LYS A 209 9.39 -19.00 1.78
C LYS A 209 8.94 -17.56 1.63
N SER A 210 9.70 -16.64 2.16
CA SER A 210 9.37 -15.22 2.07
C SER A 210 9.21 -14.79 0.61
N GLU A 211 8.14 -14.04 0.36
CA GLU A 211 7.85 -13.39 -0.91
C GLU A 211 7.90 -11.86 -0.75
N HIS A 212 8.50 -11.39 0.35
CA HIS A 212 8.62 -9.96 0.64
C HIS A 212 9.68 -9.30 -0.27
N PRO A 213 9.40 -8.11 -0.83
CA PRO A 213 10.30 -7.44 -1.79
C PRO A 213 11.73 -7.26 -1.30
N ILE A 214 11.95 -6.99 -0.02
CA ILE A 214 13.31 -6.87 0.56
C ILE A 214 14.09 -8.18 0.40
N ASP A 215 13.46 -9.34 0.63
CA ASP A 215 14.11 -10.64 0.50
C ASP A 215 14.36 -11.01 -0.97
N TRP A 216 13.63 -10.39 -1.89
CA TRP A 216 13.80 -10.54 -3.33
C TRP A 216 14.71 -9.45 -3.94
N GLY A 217 15.32 -8.61 -3.10
CA GLY A 217 16.38 -7.69 -3.48
C GLY A 217 15.93 -6.28 -3.81
N ALA A 218 14.73 -5.86 -3.38
CA ALA A 218 14.37 -4.44 -3.36
C ALA A 218 15.28 -3.67 -2.39
N ASP A 219 15.67 -2.46 -2.77
CA ASP A 219 16.51 -1.60 -1.95
C ASP A 219 15.71 -0.90 -0.85
N ILE A 220 14.51 -0.43 -1.18
CA ILE A 220 13.61 0.24 -0.26
C ILE A 220 12.17 -0.24 -0.54
N CYS A 221 11.40 -0.52 0.50
CA CYS A 221 9.97 -0.75 0.33
C CYS A 221 9.14 -0.22 1.50
N CYS A 222 7.84 -0.15 1.33
CA CYS A 222 6.93 0.20 2.41
C CYS A 222 5.76 -0.77 2.49
N ASP A 223 5.32 -1.01 3.74
CA ASP A 223 4.16 -1.84 4.06
C ASP A 223 3.08 -1.00 4.76
N SER A 224 1.83 -1.10 4.33
CA SER A 224 0.71 -0.69 5.17
C SER A 224 0.40 -1.80 6.17
N ALA A 225 1.06 -1.79 7.33
CA ALA A 225 0.90 -2.83 8.34
C ALA A 225 -0.58 -3.08 8.69
N HIS A 226 -1.37 -2.01 8.78
CA HIS A 226 -2.80 -2.06 9.12
C HIS A 226 -3.69 -2.77 8.09
N LYS A 227 -3.19 -3.08 6.88
CA LYS A 227 -3.98 -3.79 5.87
C LYS A 227 -3.95 -5.30 6.04
N THR A 228 -2.83 -5.86 6.49
CA THR A 228 -2.64 -7.32 6.54
C THR A 228 -2.15 -7.84 7.89
N LEU A 229 -1.82 -6.96 8.83
CA LEU A 229 -1.42 -7.28 10.20
C LEU A 229 -2.40 -6.60 11.19
N PRO A 230 -2.53 -7.06 12.44
CA PRO A 230 -3.45 -6.52 13.44
C PRO A 230 -2.94 -5.19 14.02
N VAL A 231 -2.78 -4.20 13.16
CA VAL A 231 -2.29 -2.86 13.46
C VAL A 231 -3.42 -1.84 13.23
N LEU A 232 -3.48 -0.80 14.05
CA LEU A 232 -4.46 0.28 13.87
C LEU A 232 -4.25 1.01 12.54
N THR A 233 -5.34 1.48 11.95
CA THR A 233 -5.31 2.26 10.69
C THR A 233 -4.31 3.41 10.80
N GLY A 234 -3.46 3.55 9.81
CA GLY A 234 -2.35 4.51 9.78
C GLY A 234 -0.99 3.91 10.16
N GLY A 235 -0.95 2.73 10.80
CA GLY A 235 0.32 2.06 11.08
C GLY A 235 0.94 1.46 9.81
N ALA A 236 2.21 1.79 9.56
CA ALA A 236 2.96 1.35 8.39
C ALA A 236 4.45 1.20 8.71
N TYR A 237 5.16 0.51 7.85
CA TYR A 237 6.62 0.33 7.90
C TYR A 237 7.29 0.94 6.68
N LEU A 238 8.45 1.54 6.90
CA LEU A 238 9.45 1.84 5.87
C LEU A 238 10.62 0.88 6.08
N HIS A 239 10.94 0.10 5.06
CA HIS A 239 12.03 -0.87 5.06
C HIS A 239 13.16 -0.41 4.15
N VAL A 240 14.39 -0.51 4.63
CA VAL A 240 15.60 -0.19 3.87
C VAL A 240 16.55 -1.38 3.97
N SER A 241 16.96 -1.91 2.83
CA SER A 241 17.88 -3.05 2.78
C SER A 241 19.29 -2.68 3.26
N ASP A 242 20.02 -3.66 3.77
CA ASP A 242 21.41 -3.43 4.21
C ASP A 242 22.33 -3.02 3.05
N SER A 243 21.97 -3.37 1.79
CA SER A 243 22.73 -3.01 0.59
C SER A 243 22.85 -1.49 0.38
N ILE A 244 21.81 -0.74 0.76
CA ILE A 244 21.74 0.72 0.55
C ILE A 244 21.75 1.52 1.86
N TYR A 245 21.57 0.84 3.01
CA TYR A 245 21.43 1.49 4.30
C TYR A 245 22.58 2.45 4.59
N GLY A 246 23.83 2.02 4.41
CA GLY A 246 25.03 2.85 4.66
C GLY A 246 25.06 4.15 3.84
N GLU A 247 24.37 4.17 2.70
CA GLU A 247 24.29 5.35 1.83
C GLU A 247 23.25 6.37 2.25
N LEU A 248 22.21 5.94 3.01
CA LEU A 248 21.01 6.71 3.33
C LEU A 248 20.72 6.88 4.81
N ALA A 249 21.47 6.21 5.71
CA ALA A 249 21.18 6.08 7.16
C ALA A 249 20.81 7.41 7.82
N ASP A 250 21.64 8.45 7.62
CA ASP A 250 21.46 9.77 8.23
C ASP A 250 20.22 10.52 7.72
N SER A 251 19.62 10.05 6.60
CA SER A 251 18.51 10.73 5.93
C SER A 251 17.15 10.06 6.15
N ILE A 252 17.11 8.83 6.66
CA ILE A 252 15.89 8.03 6.72
C ILE A 252 14.86 8.67 7.64
N LYS A 253 15.20 8.92 8.91
CA LYS A 253 14.30 9.56 9.88
C LYS A 253 13.89 10.97 9.43
N ASN A 254 14.82 11.74 8.87
CA ASN A 254 14.55 13.06 8.32
C ASN A 254 13.58 13.00 7.12
N SER A 255 13.65 11.95 6.30
CA SER A 255 12.73 11.75 5.18
C SER A 255 11.31 11.47 5.65
N LEU A 256 11.12 10.74 6.73
CA LEU A 256 9.82 10.53 7.37
C LEU A 256 9.31 11.81 8.03
N ALA A 257 10.16 12.51 8.78
CA ALA A 257 9.82 13.76 9.46
C ALA A 257 9.35 14.86 8.49
N LEU A 258 9.95 14.94 7.30
CA LEU A 258 9.58 15.93 6.28
C LEU A 258 8.12 15.84 5.85
N PHE A 259 7.52 14.66 5.93
CA PHE A 259 6.16 14.38 5.47
C PHE A 259 5.22 13.93 6.58
N GLY A 260 5.68 13.93 7.83
CA GLY A 260 4.93 13.47 8.99
C GLY A 260 4.54 14.60 9.93
N SER A 261 3.57 14.30 10.79
CA SER A 261 3.20 15.18 11.91
C SER A 261 4.28 15.15 12.98
N THR A 262 4.52 16.30 13.61
CA THR A 262 5.35 16.38 14.82
C THR A 262 4.66 15.81 16.07
N SER A 263 3.43 15.36 15.95
CA SER A 263 2.65 14.72 17.02
C SER A 263 2.14 13.35 16.57
N PRO A 264 3.02 12.34 16.46
CA PRO A 264 2.65 11.00 16.04
C PRO A 264 1.70 10.35 17.05
N SER A 265 0.71 9.59 16.57
CA SER A 265 -0.23 8.89 17.46
C SER A 265 0.44 7.76 18.21
N TYR A 266 0.52 7.88 19.54
CA TYR A 266 1.03 6.81 20.39
C TYR A 266 0.12 5.57 20.43
N LEU A 267 -1.16 5.69 20.12
CA LEU A 267 -2.04 4.52 19.95
C LEU A 267 -1.63 3.69 18.74
N ILE A 268 -1.27 4.36 17.62
CA ILE A 268 -0.78 3.66 16.44
C ILE A 268 0.62 3.06 16.71
N LEU A 269 1.52 3.80 17.37
CA LEU A 269 2.85 3.28 17.76
C LEU A 269 2.72 2.05 18.65
N GLN A 270 1.83 2.05 19.64
CA GLN A 270 1.55 0.87 20.48
C GLN A 270 1.05 -0.31 19.64
N SER A 271 0.22 -0.07 18.63
CA SER A 271 -0.27 -1.16 17.77
C SER A 271 0.84 -1.76 16.90
N LEU A 272 1.79 -0.95 16.42
CA LEU A 272 2.98 -1.43 15.70
C LEU A 272 3.93 -2.20 16.64
N ASP A 273 4.13 -1.70 17.85
CA ASP A 273 4.91 -2.34 18.90
C ASP A 273 4.31 -3.70 19.32
N ALA A 274 3.00 -3.75 19.55
CA ALA A 274 2.29 -4.99 19.85
C ALA A 274 2.36 -6.01 18.69
N ALA A 275 2.44 -5.53 17.45
CA ALA A 275 2.60 -6.39 16.29
C ALA A 275 3.94 -7.16 16.31
N ASN A 276 5.00 -6.64 16.92
CA ASN A 276 6.26 -7.36 17.07
C ASN A 276 6.07 -8.68 17.81
N ALA A 277 5.36 -8.66 18.94
CA ALA A 277 5.05 -9.88 19.70
C ALA A 277 4.07 -10.80 18.94
N TYR A 278 3.08 -10.22 18.24
CA TYR A 278 2.16 -10.99 17.41
C TYR A 278 2.89 -11.73 16.29
N LEU A 279 3.89 -11.12 15.68
CA LEU A 279 4.63 -11.70 14.55
C LEU A 279 5.54 -12.86 14.96
N GLU A 280 5.89 -12.97 16.23
CA GLU A 280 6.56 -14.19 16.75
C GLU A 280 5.65 -15.42 16.55
N GLY A 281 6.12 -16.40 15.79
CA GLY A 281 5.35 -17.59 15.43
C GLY A 281 4.17 -17.35 14.46
N HIS A 282 4.10 -16.16 13.84
CA HIS A 282 3.04 -15.83 12.89
C HIS A 282 3.05 -16.74 11.65
N SER A 283 4.21 -17.17 11.17
CA SER A 283 4.34 -18.05 9.99
C SER A 283 3.47 -19.29 10.09
N LYS A 284 3.41 -19.95 11.25
CA LYS A 284 2.58 -21.15 11.45
C LYS A 284 1.08 -20.83 11.43
N ARG A 285 0.66 -19.69 12.01
CA ARG A 285 -0.74 -19.24 11.96
C ARG A 285 -1.15 -18.91 10.54
N LEU A 286 -0.30 -18.18 9.83
CA LEU A 286 -0.49 -17.78 8.44
C LEU A 286 -0.59 -19.00 7.52
N GLU A 287 0.31 -19.99 7.64
CA GLU A 287 0.28 -21.23 6.89
C GLU A 287 -1.05 -21.99 7.09
N THR A 288 -1.47 -22.11 8.36
CA THR A 288 -2.73 -22.78 8.70
C THR A 288 -3.93 -22.05 8.08
N PHE A 289 -3.90 -20.72 8.11
CA PHE A 289 -4.94 -19.89 7.52
C PHE A 289 -4.97 -20.01 5.99
N ILE A 290 -3.82 -19.89 5.33
CA ILE A 290 -3.68 -20.00 3.86
C ILE A 290 -4.21 -21.37 3.40
N ALA A 291 -3.86 -22.46 4.08
CA ALA A 291 -4.34 -23.80 3.71
C ALA A 291 -5.89 -23.88 3.71
N ARG A 292 -6.56 -23.21 4.65
CA ARG A 292 -8.03 -23.14 4.70
C ARG A 292 -8.59 -22.26 3.59
N LEU A 293 -7.95 -21.11 3.34
CA LEU A 293 -8.37 -20.19 2.28
C LEU A 293 -8.17 -20.80 0.90
N ASP A 294 -7.08 -21.54 0.66
CA ASP A 294 -6.83 -22.26 -0.58
C ASP A 294 -7.89 -23.38 -0.80
N ALA A 295 -8.33 -24.04 0.27
CA ALA A 295 -9.42 -25.00 0.17
C ALA A 295 -10.74 -24.32 -0.23
N LEU A 296 -11.02 -23.14 0.31
CA LEU A 296 -12.18 -22.31 -0.09
C LEU A 296 -12.05 -21.86 -1.55
N LYS A 297 -10.89 -21.30 -1.96
CA LYS A 297 -10.64 -20.86 -3.34
C LYS A 297 -10.88 -21.98 -4.34
N ARG A 298 -10.32 -23.17 -4.10
CA ARG A 298 -10.55 -24.34 -4.96
C ARG A 298 -12.04 -24.70 -5.09
N LYS A 299 -12.76 -24.72 -3.96
CA LYS A 299 -14.21 -25.01 -3.96
C LYS A 299 -15.00 -23.98 -4.75
N LEU A 300 -14.62 -22.70 -4.67
CA LEU A 300 -15.25 -21.62 -5.45
C LEU A 300 -14.97 -21.79 -6.96
N ILE A 301 -13.74 -22.14 -7.33
CA ILE A 301 -13.36 -22.42 -8.72
C ILE A 301 -14.16 -23.61 -9.25
N ASP A 302 -14.26 -24.73 -8.49
CA ASP A 302 -15.04 -25.91 -8.85
C ASP A 302 -16.54 -25.57 -8.99
N PHE A 303 -17.03 -24.59 -8.23
CA PHE A 303 -18.42 -24.10 -8.32
C PHE A 303 -18.65 -23.19 -9.51
N GLY A 304 -17.57 -22.68 -10.16
CA GLY A 304 -17.62 -21.90 -11.40
C GLY A 304 -17.25 -20.44 -11.28
N TYR A 305 -16.68 -20.02 -10.16
CA TYR A 305 -16.08 -18.69 -10.03
C TYR A 305 -14.73 -18.59 -10.75
N VAL A 306 -14.42 -17.41 -11.29
CA VAL A 306 -13.10 -17.07 -11.82
C VAL A 306 -12.41 -16.17 -10.82
N LEU A 307 -11.26 -16.62 -10.31
CA LEU A 307 -10.49 -15.94 -9.26
C LEU A 307 -9.13 -15.47 -9.79
N TYR A 308 -8.61 -14.38 -9.20
CA TYR A 308 -7.19 -14.04 -9.26
C TYR A 308 -6.47 -14.69 -8.08
N GLU A 309 -5.36 -15.39 -8.31
CA GLU A 309 -4.77 -16.29 -7.30
C GLU A 309 -3.31 -16.01 -6.92
N ASP A 310 -2.66 -14.97 -7.48
CA ASP A 310 -1.23 -14.75 -7.25
C ASP A 310 -0.94 -14.41 -5.78
N GLU A 311 -1.74 -13.55 -5.17
CA GLU A 311 -1.60 -13.14 -3.77
C GLU A 311 -2.39 -14.08 -2.83
N ARG A 312 -1.75 -14.53 -1.74
CA ARG A 312 -2.21 -15.66 -0.93
C ARG A 312 -3.48 -15.40 -0.13
N ILE A 313 -3.58 -14.23 0.52
CA ILE A 313 -4.66 -13.94 1.47
C ILE A 313 -5.75 -13.04 0.90
N LYS A 314 -5.66 -12.67 -0.36
CA LYS A 314 -6.69 -11.92 -1.06
C LYS A 314 -7.62 -12.86 -1.84
N LEU A 315 -8.89 -12.55 -1.88
CA LEU A 315 -9.88 -13.20 -2.70
C LEU A 315 -10.47 -12.17 -3.66
N THR A 316 -10.04 -12.23 -4.91
CA THR A 316 -10.51 -11.38 -6.00
C THR A 316 -11.32 -12.19 -6.98
N ILE A 317 -12.58 -11.82 -7.19
CA ILE A 317 -13.56 -12.52 -8.05
C ILE A 317 -13.81 -11.68 -9.29
N ASP A 318 -13.65 -12.27 -10.50
CA ASP A 318 -14.20 -11.75 -11.74
C ASP A 318 -15.71 -12.00 -11.76
N THR A 319 -16.49 -11.01 -11.36
CA THR A 319 -17.92 -11.16 -11.18
C THR A 319 -18.68 -11.17 -12.50
N LYS A 320 -18.15 -10.53 -13.55
CA LYS A 320 -18.76 -10.58 -14.89
C LYS A 320 -18.76 -11.96 -15.50
N SER A 321 -17.72 -12.75 -15.26
CA SER A 321 -17.69 -14.17 -15.66
C SER A 321 -18.78 -14.99 -14.99
N TYR A 322 -19.27 -14.54 -13.83
CA TYR A 322 -20.33 -15.17 -13.06
C TYR A 322 -21.72 -14.58 -13.33
N GLY A 323 -21.79 -13.49 -14.14
CA GLY A 323 -23.03 -12.87 -14.63
C GLY A 323 -23.51 -11.67 -13.83
N TYR A 324 -22.60 -11.00 -13.08
CA TYR A 324 -22.92 -9.82 -12.28
C TYR A 324 -21.90 -8.70 -12.50
N LEU A 325 -22.37 -7.45 -12.37
CA LEU A 325 -21.47 -6.35 -12.13
C LEU A 325 -20.92 -6.45 -10.68
N GLY A 326 -19.66 -6.05 -10.46
CA GLY A 326 -19.04 -6.24 -9.16
C GLY A 326 -19.73 -5.50 -8.03
N TYR A 327 -20.23 -4.28 -8.27
CA TYR A 327 -21.01 -3.56 -7.25
C TYR A 327 -22.37 -4.23 -6.93
N GLU A 328 -23.03 -4.86 -7.93
CA GLU A 328 -24.24 -5.65 -7.67
C GLU A 328 -23.93 -6.87 -6.81
N PHE A 329 -22.81 -7.55 -7.14
CA PHE A 329 -22.36 -8.71 -6.40
C PHE A 329 -21.97 -8.34 -4.96
N ALA A 330 -21.25 -7.22 -4.76
CA ALA A 330 -20.92 -6.72 -3.44
C ALA A 330 -22.17 -6.39 -2.60
N ASN A 331 -23.22 -5.82 -3.22
CA ASN A 331 -24.50 -5.56 -2.54
C ASN A 331 -25.19 -6.85 -2.09
N ILE A 332 -25.17 -7.91 -2.93
CA ILE A 332 -25.69 -9.24 -2.54
C ILE A 332 -24.95 -9.79 -1.33
N LEU A 333 -23.62 -9.61 -1.27
CA LEU A 333 -22.83 -10.03 -0.11
C LEU A 333 -23.12 -9.16 1.11
N LEU A 334 -23.31 -7.85 0.95
CA LEU A 334 -23.67 -6.92 2.01
C LEU A 334 -25.01 -7.29 2.67
N GLU A 335 -26.01 -7.68 1.89
CA GLU A 335 -27.31 -8.18 2.39
C GLU A 335 -27.15 -9.45 3.25
N LYS A 336 -26.06 -10.21 3.04
CA LYS A 336 -25.67 -11.37 3.84
C LYS A 336 -24.73 -11.04 4.99
N GLY A 337 -24.49 -9.75 5.27
CA GLY A 337 -23.62 -9.27 6.34
C GLY A 337 -22.13 -9.30 6.02
N ILE A 338 -21.73 -9.42 4.74
CA ILE A 338 -20.33 -9.46 4.30
C ILE A 338 -19.99 -8.13 3.62
N VAL A 339 -19.01 -7.42 4.19
CA VAL A 339 -18.48 -6.16 3.66
C VAL A 339 -17.19 -6.44 2.89
N CYS A 340 -17.17 -6.14 1.61
CA CYS A 340 -16.00 -6.31 0.74
C CYS A 340 -15.06 -5.11 0.86
N GLU A 341 -13.79 -5.30 0.56
CA GLU A 341 -12.78 -4.22 0.52
C GLU A 341 -13.04 -3.27 -0.65
N PHE A 342 -13.35 -3.82 -1.82
CA PHE A 342 -13.52 -3.05 -3.05
C PHE A 342 -14.47 -3.77 -4.02
N SER A 343 -15.18 -2.98 -4.82
CA SER A 343 -15.88 -3.45 -6.00
C SER A 343 -15.91 -2.37 -7.09
N ASP A 344 -15.82 -2.80 -8.34
CA ASP A 344 -16.09 -2.02 -9.53
C ASP A 344 -17.04 -2.79 -10.47
N ASP A 345 -17.07 -2.44 -11.75
CA ASP A 345 -17.92 -3.16 -12.71
C ASP A 345 -17.45 -4.59 -12.97
N ASP A 346 -16.14 -4.88 -12.81
CA ASP A 346 -15.55 -6.16 -13.19
C ASP A 346 -15.30 -7.09 -12.02
N PHE A 347 -14.93 -6.51 -10.84
CA PHE A 347 -14.36 -7.26 -9.73
C PHE A 347 -15.03 -6.99 -8.40
N VAL A 348 -14.93 -7.99 -7.51
CA VAL A 348 -15.05 -7.82 -6.06
C VAL A 348 -13.76 -8.31 -5.43
N VAL A 349 -13.19 -7.50 -4.52
CA VAL A 349 -11.98 -7.81 -3.79
C VAL A 349 -12.28 -7.93 -2.30
N MET A 350 -11.83 -9.01 -1.69
CA MET A 350 -11.89 -9.25 -0.25
C MET A 350 -10.48 -9.46 0.28
N MET A 351 -10.13 -8.75 1.35
CA MET A 351 -8.86 -8.92 2.06
C MET A 351 -9.10 -9.72 3.32
N LEU A 352 -8.42 -10.85 3.44
CA LEU A 352 -8.55 -11.73 4.57
C LEU A 352 -7.22 -11.81 5.34
N THR A 353 -7.29 -12.13 6.62
CA THR A 353 -6.10 -12.30 7.47
C THR A 353 -6.31 -13.49 8.40
N PRO A 354 -5.27 -14.00 9.08
CA PRO A 354 -5.42 -15.01 10.12
C PRO A 354 -6.34 -14.63 11.28
N GLU A 355 -6.75 -13.36 11.38
CA GLU A 355 -7.74 -12.89 12.36
C GLU A 355 -9.17 -13.26 11.96
N ASN A 356 -9.41 -13.60 10.68
CA ASN A 356 -10.67 -14.23 10.28
C ASN A 356 -10.71 -15.67 10.78
N SER A 357 -11.73 -15.98 11.56
CA SER A 357 -11.95 -17.30 12.14
C SER A 357 -12.33 -18.35 11.08
N ALA A 358 -12.25 -19.61 11.45
CA ALA A 358 -12.76 -20.69 10.59
C ALA A 358 -14.26 -20.55 10.32
N GLU A 359 -15.03 -20.02 11.28
CA GLU A 359 -16.47 -19.77 11.09
C GLU A 359 -16.72 -18.63 10.10
N ASP A 360 -15.88 -17.57 10.10
CA ASP A 360 -15.98 -16.48 9.10
C ASP A 360 -15.79 -17.02 7.69
N LEU A 361 -14.81 -17.91 7.48
CA LEU A 361 -14.62 -18.57 6.18
C LEU A 361 -15.81 -19.45 5.78
N LEU A 362 -16.46 -20.13 6.72
CA LEU A 362 -17.67 -20.92 6.46
C LEU A 362 -18.87 -20.01 6.14
N VAL A 363 -18.99 -18.86 6.80
CA VAL A 363 -20.03 -17.86 6.48
C VAL A 363 -19.81 -17.33 5.08
N LEU A 364 -18.58 -16.95 4.72
CA LEU A 364 -18.21 -16.50 3.38
C LEU A 364 -18.50 -17.58 2.33
N GLU A 365 -18.09 -18.81 2.58
CA GLU A 365 -18.35 -19.94 1.69
C GLU A 365 -19.85 -20.12 1.43
N ARG A 366 -20.67 -20.21 2.47
CA ARG A 366 -22.14 -20.37 2.34
C ARG A 366 -22.76 -19.20 1.57
N ALA A 367 -22.31 -17.99 1.82
CA ALA A 367 -22.81 -16.80 1.12
C ALA A 367 -22.49 -16.87 -0.39
N LEU A 368 -21.23 -17.14 -0.75
CA LEU A 368 -20.80 -17.24 -2.15
C LEU A 368 -21.48 -18.41 -2.88
N LEU A 369 -21.58 -19.59 -2.27
CA LEU A 369 -22.24 -20.76 -2.88
C LEU A 369 -23.78 -20.59 -3.01
N SER A 370 -24.37 -19.63 -2.30
CA SER A 370 -25.80 -19.33 -2.41
C SER A 370 -26.15 -18.34 -3.53
N VAL A 371 -25.15 -17.72 -4.17
CA VAL A 371 -25.42 -16.82 -5.30
C VAL A 371 -25.65 -17.66 -6.55
N GLU A 372 -26.80 -17.44 -7.19
CA GLU A 372 -27.15 -18.14 -8.44
C GLU A 372 -26.26 -17.62 -9.58
N ARG A 373 -25.70 -18.54 -10.36
CA ARG A 373 -24.92 -18.17 -11.55
C ARG A 373 -25.85 -17.71 -12.66
N ARG A 374 -25.50 -16.59 -13.31
CA ARG A 374 -26.16 -16.05 -14.50
C ARG A 374 -25.27 -16.19 -15.73
N ASP A 375 -25.81 -15.89 -16.89
CA ASP A 375 -25.01 -15.80 -18.12
C ASP A 375 -23.94 -14.71 -17.98
N ALA A 376 -22.71 -15.02 -18.40
CA ALA A 376 -21.58 -14.10 -18.31
C ALA A 376 -21.89 -12.78 -19.03
N LEU A 377 -21.59 -11.67 -18.36
CA LEU A 377 -21.76 -10.34 -18.93
C LEU A 377 -20.68 -10.07 -19.99
N LYS A 378 -21.11 -9.48 -21.11
CA LYS A 378 -20.22 -9.04 -22.18
C LYS A 378 -19.72 -7.62 -21.89
N GLY A 379 -18.52 -7.33 -22.33
CA GLY A 379 -17.88 -6.03 -22.17
C GLY A 379 -16.88 -6.05 -21.03
N ARG A 380 -15.69 -5.60 -21.33
CA ARG A 380 -14.58 -5.41 -20.40
C ARG A 380 -14.22 -3.94 -20.36
N ALA A 381 -13.47 -3.53 -19.35
CA ALA A 381 -12.91 -2.20 -19.30
C ALA A 381 -12.21 -1.83 -20.63
N PRO A 382 -12.32 -0.57 -21.08
CA PRO A 382 -11.56 -0.11 -22.22
C PRO A 382 -10.07 -0.37 -22.01
N MET A 383 -9.39 -0.88 -23.03
CA MET A 383 -7.94 -1.11 -22.96
C MET A 383 -7.23 0.20 -22.61
N PHE A 384 -6.36 0.12 -21.64
CA PHE A 384 -5.49 1.25 -21.30
C PHE A 384 -4.60 1.60 -22.48
N HIS A 385 -4.42 2.88 -22.75
CA HIS A 385 -3.47 3.35 -23.75
C HIS A 385 -2.56 4.44 -23.15
N LYS A 386 -1.41 4.66 -23.79
CA LYS A 386 -0.43 5.66 -23.34
C LYS A 386 -0.94 7.07 -23.66
N PRO A 387 -1.28 7.91 -22.64
CA PRO A 387 -1.71 9.28 -22.89
C PRO A 387 -0.56 10.16 -23.40
N THR A 388 -0.92 11.25 -24.08
CA THR A 388 0.06 12.28 -24.45
C THR A 388 0.34 13.18 -23.23
N ARG A 389 1.60 13.33 -22.85
CA ARG A 389 2.04 14.25 -21.81
C ARG A 389 2.24 15.65 -22.39
N ALA A 390 1.51 16.63 -21.89
CA ALA A 390 1.65 18.06 -22.26
C ALA A 390 2.52 18.84 -21.28
N LEU A 391 2.45 18.52 -19.98
CA LEU A 391 3.17 19.19 -18.90
C LEU A 391 3.83 18.17 -17.96
N SER A 392 4.77 18.62 -17.14
CA SER A 392 5.24 17.83 -16.01
C SER A 392 4.13 17.65 -14.97
N ILE A 393 4.24 16.62 -14.14
CA ILE A 393 3.30 16.37 -13.03
C ILE A 393 3.25 17.60 -12.12
N ARG A 394 4.41 18.22 -11.85
CA ARG A 394 4.50 19.42 -10.99
C ARG A 394 3.81 20.62 -11.62
N GLU A 395 4.13 20.96 -12.87
CA GLU A 395 3.52 22.10 -13.55
C GLU A 395 2.00 22.01 -13.57
N ALA A 396 1.47 20.83 -13.89
CA ALA A 396 0.04 20.60 -13.93
C ALA A 396 -0.61 20.66 -12.52
N THR A 397 0.02 20.04 -11.53
CA THR A 397 -0.52 19.99 -10.14
C THR A 397 -0.60 21.37 -9.51
N PHE A 398 0.34 22.27 -9.84
CA PHE A 398 0.36 23.63 -9.28
C PHE A 398 -0.28 24.68 -10.21
N ALA A 399 -0.84 24.28 -11.37
CA ALA A 399 -1.61 25.16 -12.22
C ALA A 399 -2.98 25.50 -11.61
N LEU A 400 -3.54 26.65 -11.99
CA LEU A 400 -4.93 26.94 -11.67
C LEU A 400 -5.83 25.95 -12.40
N SER A 401 -6.76 25.36 -11.69
CA SER A 401 -7.64 24.31 -12.20
C SER A 401 -9.12 24.63 -12.01
N GLU A 402 -9.94 23.92 -12.75
CA GLU A 402 -11.38 23.89 -12.59
C GLU A 402 -11.89 22.47 -12.68
N GLN A 403 -13.03 22.19 -12.05
CA GLN A 403 -13.71 20.91 -12.17
C GLN A 403 -14.77 20.99 -13.24
N VAL A 404 -14.69 20.11 -14.25
CA VAL A 404 -15.63 20.03 -15.35
C VAL A 404 -16.24 18.64 -15.45
N SER A 405 -17.33 18.51 -16.19
CA SER A 405 -17.88 17.20 -16.54
C SER A 405 -16.90 16.41 -17.39
N VAL A 406 -16.86 15.10 -17.26
CA VAL A 406 -16.04 14.21 -18.10
C VAL A 406 -16.36 14.41 -19.59
N ASP A 407 -17.62 14.72 -19.95
CA ASP A 407 -18.01 15.02 -21.34
C ASP A 407 -17.36 16.29 -21.91
N GLU A 408 -16.88 17.18 -21.05
CA GLU A 408 -16.25 18.46 -21.42
C GLU A 408 -14.72 18.43 -21.31
N CYS A 409 -14.14 17.23 -21.02
CA CYS A 409 -12.71 17.09 -20.77
C CYS A 409 -11.86 16.90 -22.03
N GLU A 410 -12.45 16.59 -23.18
CA GLU A 410 -11.70 16.23 -24.39
C GLU A 410 -10.70 17.35 -24.80
N GLY A 411 -9.44 16.94 -25.02
CA GLY A 411 -8.36 17.86 -25.35
C GLY A 411 -7.82 18.70 -24.21
N ARG A 412 -8.44 18.67 -23.02
CA ARG A 412 -7.97 19.37 -21.83
C ARG A 412 -6.81 18.62 -21.17
N VAL A 413 -6.00 19.33 -20.39
CA VAL A 413 -4.90 18.75 -19.63
C VAL A 413 -5.36 18.51 -18.19
N ALA A 414 -5.14 17.30 -17.69
CA ALA A 414 -5.46 16.94 -16.31
C ALA A 414 -4.58 17.75 -15.33
N ALA A 415 -5.22 18.45 -14.39
CA ALA A 415 -4.52 19.22 -13.34
C ALA A 415 -4.18 18.35 -12.15
N MET A 416 -5.10 17.48 -11.76
CA MET A 416 -4.94 16.54 -10.64
C MET A 416 -5.38 15.16 -11.09
N SER A 417 -4.71 14.15 -10.56
CA SER A 417 -5.12 12.77 -10.78
C SER A 417 -6.53 12.55 -10.23
N THR A 418 -7.50 12.35 -11.11
CA THR A 418 -8.88 12.08 -10.74
C THR A 418 -9.04 10.61 -10.43
N VAL A 419 -9.38 10.28 -9.18
CA VAL A 419 -9.43 8.89 -8.72
C VAL A 419 -10.32 8.75 -7.49
N GLY A 420 -11.14 7.69 -7.49
CA GLY A 420 -11.79 7.19 -6.27
C GLY A 420 -10.78 6.58 -5.29
N CYS A 421 -11.15 6.46 -4.05
CA CYS A 421 -10.35 5.73 -3.05
C CYS A 421 -11.30 4.90 -2.18
N PRO A 422 -11.17 3.58 -2.18
CA PRO A 422 -10.31 2.73 -3.00
C PRO A 422 -10.64 2.80 -4.52
N PRO A 423 -9.73 2.44 -5.43
CA PRO A 423 -8.39 1.87 -5.24
C PRO A 423 -7.27 2.91 -5.20
N ALA A 424 -7.56 4.21 -5.41
CA ALA A 424 -6.59 5.30 -5.45
C ALA A 424 -5.50 5.18 -6.55
N VAL A 425 -5.80 4.45 -7.64
CA VAL A 425 -4.98 4.31 -8.85
C VAL A 425 -5.57 5.19 -9.96
N PRO A 426 -4.84 6.18 -10.49
CA PRO A 426 -5.40 7.12 -11.45
C PRO A 426 -5.44 6.60 -12.88
N ILE A 427 -6.57 6.83 -13.56
CA ILE A 427 -6.74 6.59 -15.00
C ILE A 427 -5.93 7.61 -15.80
N VAL A 428 -5.96 8.88 -15.40
CA VAL A 428 -5.19 9.98 -15.98
C VAL A 428 -4.37 10.67 -14.90
N VAL A 429 -3.13 11.02 -15.23
CA VAL A 429 -2.18 11.67 -14.33
C VAL A 429 -2.08 13.17 -14.67
N SER A 430 -1.74 13.97 -13.66
CA SER A 430 -1.48 15.42 -13.85
C SER A 430 -0.50 15.64 -15.00
N GLY A 431 -0.85 16.55 -15.93
CA GLY A 431 -0.05 16.90 -17.10
C GLY A 431 -0.35 16.07 -18.36
N GLU A 432 -1.19 15.06 -18.28
CA GLU A 432 -1.63 14.28 -19.43
C GLU A 432 -2.84 14.92 -20.11
N VAL A 433 -2.89 14.81 -21.44
CA VAL A 433 -4.04 15.24 -22.26
C VAL A 433 -5.14 14.19 -22.17
N ILE A 434 -6.33 14.62 -21.87
CA ILE A 434 -7.52 13.75 -21.80
C ILE A 434 -8.09 13.60 -23.21
N ASP A 435 -8.05 12.40 -23.74
CA ASP A 435 -8.63 12.05 -25.02
C ASP A 435 -9.90 11.21 -24.88
N GLU A 436 -10.53 10.89 -26.01
CA GLU A 436 -11.78 10.11 -26.08
C GLU A 436 -11.65 8.73 -25.40
N LYS A 437 -10.48 8.08 -25.46
CA LYS A 437 -10.26 6.77 -24.81
C LYS A 437 -10.18 6.89 -23.31
N ILE A 438 -9.52 7.94 -22.79
CA ILE A 438 -9.50 8.25 -21.36
C ILE A 438 -10.92 8.56 -20.87
N ILE A 439 -11.68 9.37 -21.61
CA ILE A 439 -13.09 9.68 -21.31
C ILE A 439 -13.91 8.40 -21.25
N SER A 440 -13.76 7.52 -22.23
CA SER A 440 -14.45 6.23 -22.25
C SER A 440 -14.12 5.36 -21.03
N CYS A 441 -12.84 5.34 -20.62
CA CYS A 441 -12.39 4.62 -19.44
C CYS A 441 -12.95 5.26 -18.16
N MET A 442 -12.93 6.58 -18.03
CA MET A 442 -13.50 7.29 -16.89
C MET A 442 -14.99 6.99 -16.72
N LYS A 443 -15.77 7.05 -17.82
CA LYS A 443 -17.20 6.74 -17.81
C LYS A 443 -17.47 5.30 -17.41
N TYR A 444 -16.65 4.37 -17.89
CA TYR A 444 -16.76 2.96 -17.52
C TYR A 444 -16.66 2.75 -16.01
N TYR A 445 -15.74 3.46 -15.35
CA TYR A 445 -15.53 3.39 -13.90
C TYR A 445 -16.37 4.42 -13.10
N GLY A 446 -17.42 5.00 -13.70
CA GLY A 446 -18.36 5.89 -13.02
C GLY A 446 -17.75 7.23 -12.58
N ILE A 447 -16.69 7.69 -13.24
CA ILE A 447 -16.10 9.00 -12.98
C ILE A 447 -16.84 10.05 -13.84
N ASP A 448 -17.58 10.94 -13.18
CA ASP A 448 -18.41 11.95 -13.85
C ASP A 448 -17.73 13.31 -13.99
N LYS A 449 -16.68 13.59 -13.19
CA LYS A 449 -16.01 14.89 -13.14
C LYS A 449 -14.49 14.73 -13.11
N CYS A 450 -13.81 15.68 -13.73
CA CYS A 450 -12.36 15.75 -13.76
C CYS A 450 -11.86 17.16 -13.42
N ASN A 451 -10.68 17.25 -12.78
CA ASN A 451 -9.99 18.52 -12.57
C ASN A 451 -9.04 18.76 -13.73
N VAL A 452 -9.26 19.83 -14.48
CA VAL A 452 -8.46 20.21 -15.65
C VAL A 452 -7.83 21.57 -15.45
N ILE A 453 -6.74 21.84 -16.15
CA ILE A 453 -6.07 23.15 -16.15
C ILE A 453 -6.97 24.17 -16.83
N LYS A 454 -7.06 25.37 -16.25
CA LYS A 454 -7.84 26.49 -16.80
C LYS A 454 -7.24 27.02 -18.09
#